data_c8f04780a98b3b8ba40354842bdb4b64
#
_entry.id   c8f04780a98b3b8ba40354842bdb4b64
#
_cell.length_a   1.000
_cell.length_b   1.000
_cell.length_c   1.000
_cell.angle_alpha   90.00
_cell.angle_beta   90.00
_cell.angle_gamma   90.00
#
_symmetry.space_group_name_H-M   'P 1'
#
loop_
_entity.id
_entity.type
_entity.pdbx_description
1 polymer ?
#
loop_
_entity_poly.entity_id
_entity_poly.type
_entity_poly.pdbx_seq_one_letter_code
_entity_poly.pdbx_strand_id
1 'polypeptide(L)'
;MIDLRKSLLFIALIVQLVLIACNDKPQAPEAEPDGGSINDTLYIPLQPDWSDFNEPSDIMIGREPFVYVADTKNNRIVMLDIAGRRVGVSGYIKNPIALAQDGLFDIIVCGELDTVLQGKSITIGGIFRIHLNEVRHDISMARIECTYSQPSRPERRFTGITVLPGNTYLISRTGPSNASRFDPDDAVLLMSAKDSVSSRLSSLVPEGNALYSIGTISSLSVAADRSQDLLFTQISSTMQFKVQWLTYVSADVTGWFQKFNPADPQNSGSDLLSVGRFDTPEDITYDIFGNVYVIDAGKDSVLKFTATGKEMHSFGGTGSGKSKFSSPKGIAWFNKTLYVADTKNNRICRFRLSTDQ
;
A
#
# COMPACT_ATOMS: atom_id res chain seq x y z
N MET A 1 13.27 83.00 -21.44
CA MET A 1 13.70 82.52 -20.10
C MET A 1 12.85 81.32 -19.72
N ILE A 2 13.43 80.15 -19.83
CA ILE A 2 12.74 78.89 -19.50
C ILE A 2 12.73 78.79 -17.98
N ASP A 3 11.56 78.62 -17.40
CA ASP A 3 11.31 78.71 -15.98
C ASP A 3 11.97 77.47 -15.29
N LEU A 4 13.13 77.70 -14.69
CA LEU A 4 14.00 76.74 -14.06
C LEU A 4 13.29 75.92 -12.94
N ARG A 5 12.22 76.48 -12.35
CA ARG A 5 11.41 75.82 -11.30
C ARG A 5 10.53 74.67 -11.86
N LYS A 6 10.01 74.84 -13.09
CA LYS A 6 9.20 73.81 -13.74
C LYS A 6 10.05 72.59 -14.21
N SER A 7 11.27 72.86 -14.67
CA SER A 7 12.21 71.81 -15.03
C SER A 7 12.68 70.98 -13.82
N LEU A 8 12.91 71.59 -12.67
CA LEU A 8 13.30 70.89 -11.44
C LEU A 8 12.16 70.01 -10.88
N LEU A 9 10.89 70.46 -10.98
CA LEU A 9 9.73 69.68 -10.58
C LEU A 9 9.52 68.47 -11.49
N PHE A 10 9.77 68.60 -12.80
CA PHE A 10 9.65 67.47 -13.74
C PHE A 10 10.74 66.43 -13.57
N ILE A 11 11.96 66.81 -13.26
CA ILE A 11 13.09 65.92 -12.96
C ILE A 11 12.84 65.19 -11.62
N ALA A 12 12.33 65.87 -10.60
CA ALA A 12 12.00 65.26 -9.33
C ALA A 12 10.86 64.20 -9.44
N LEU A 13 9.87 64.45 -10.31
CA LEU A 13 8.76 63.53 -10.57
C LEU A 13 9.22 62.29 -11.34
N ILE A 14 10.14 62.43 -12.30
CA ILE A 14 10.72 61.31 -13.06
C ILE A 14 11.62 60.48 -12.17
N VAL A 15 12.40 61.04 -11.25
CA VAL A 15 13.23 60.30 -10.30
C VAL A 15 12.38 59.54 -9.30
N GLN A 16 11.23 60.05 -8.86
CA GLN A 16 10.30 59.30 -8.01
C GLN A 16 9.59 58.17 -8.75
N LEU A 17 9.24 58.32 -10.03
CA LEU A 17 8.68 57.22 -10.83
C LEU A 17 9.68 56.11 -11.11
N VAL A 18 10.96 56.41 -11.28
CA VAL A 18 12.01 55.41 -11.49
C VAL A 18 12.33 54.65 -10.20
N LEU A 19 12.16 55.23 -9.03
CA LEU A 19 12.40 54.55 -7.73
C LEU A 19 11.24 53.64 -7.32
N ILE A 20 10.02 53.83 -7.90
CA ILE A 20 8.89 52.92 -7.64
C ILE A 20 8.92 51.69 -8.56
N ALA A 21 9.59 51.75 -9.72
CA ALA A 21 9.65 50.66 -10.70
C ALA A 21 10.74 49.62 -10.42
N CYS A 22 11.58 49.78 -9.38
CA CYS A 22 12.69 48.86 -9.10
C CYS A 22 12.49 48.02 -7.83
N ASN A 23 11.28 47.94 -7.28
CA ASN A 23 11.06 47.15 -6.04
C ASN A 23 10.21 45.90 -6.22
N ASP A 24 9.79 45.57 -7.42
CA ASP A 24 9.23 44.25 -7.73
C ASP A 24 10.35 43.32 -8.24
N LYS A 25 11.19 42.88 -7.32
CA LYS A 25 11.84 41.56 -7.56
C LYS A 25 10.74 40.55 -7.64
N PRO A 26 10.66 39.72 -8.70
CA PRO A 26 9.77 38.57 -8.67
C PRO A 26 10.13 37.76 -7.41
N GLN A 27 9.22 37.72 -6.46
CA GLN A 27 9.32 36.82 -5.31
C GLN A 27 9.44 35.42 -5.88
N ALA A 28 10.56 34.76 -5.63
CA ALA A 28 10.64 33.34 -5.87
C ALA A 28 9.44 32.70 -5.14
N PRO A 29 8.74 31.73 -5.76
CA PRO A 29 7.66 31.06 -5.07
C PRO A 29 8.22 30.61 -3.72
N GLU A 30 7.56 31.01 -2.64
CA GLU A 30 7.87 30.50 -1.30
C GLU A 30 7.89 28.98 -1.40
N ALA A 31 9.08 28.39 -1.23
CA ALA A 31 9.17 26.98 -1.00
C ALA A 31 8.39 26.75 0.30
N GLU A 32 7.28 26.01 0.22
CA GLU A 32 6.62 25.54 1.43
C GLU A 32 7.70 24.90 2.31
N PRO A 33 7.77 25.22 3.60
CA PRO A 33 8.78 24.65 4.47
C PRO A 33 8.47 23.15 4.64
N ASP A 34 9.01 22.33 3.72
CA ASP A 34 9.22 20.94 4.02
C ASP A 34 10.24 20.89 5.15
N GLY A 35 9.77 20.55 6.34
CA GLY A 35 10.60 20.42 7.54
C GLY A 35 11.57 19.24 7.50
N GLY A 36 12.12 18.91 6.33
CA GLY A 36 13.14 17.88 6.13
C GLY A 36 14.54 18.44 6.26
N SER A 37 15.39 17.78 6.99
CA SER A 37 16.81 18.05 7.07
C SER A 37 17.46 17.91 5.68
N ILE A 38 18.41 18.77 5.36
CA ILE A 38 19.10 18.89 4.05
C ILE A 38 19.84 17.58 3.62
N ASN A 39 19.82 16.54 4.46
CA ASN A 39 20.44 15.24 4.21
C ASN A 39 19.44 14.11 3.94
N ASP A 40 18.12 14.37 3.90
CA ASP A 40 17.14 13.33 3.68
C ASP A 40 16.88 13.10 2.19
N THR A 41 16.91 11.84 1.80
CA THR A 41 16.50 11.38 0.49
C THR A 41 14.98 11.59 0.35
N LEU A 42 14.58 12.56 -0.45
CA LEU A 42 13.17 12.91 -0.68
C LEU A 42 12.57 12.05 -1.78
N TYR A 43 11.26 11.82 -1.71
CA TYR A 43 10.48 11.22 -2.78
C TYR A 43 9.89 12.32 -3.67
N ILE A 44 10.34 12.38 -4.93
CA ILE A 44 9.92 13.36 -5.92
C ILE A 44 8.80 12.75 -6.77
N PRO A 45 7.62 13.41 -6.87
CA PRO A 45 6.51 12.91 -7.66
C PRO A 45 6.84 12.89 -9.15
N LEU A 46 6.62 11.73 -9.79
CA LEU A 46 6.73 11.55 -11.23
C LEU A 46 5.38 11.87 -11.89
N GLN A 47 5.40 12.74 -12.88
CA GLN A 47 4.21 13.15 -13.62
C GLN A 47 4.22 12.61 -15.06
N PRO A 48 3.04 12.42 -15.70
CA PRO A 48 1.71 12.54 -15.10
C PRO A 48 1.37 11.35 -14.18
N ASP A 49 0.45 11.55 -13.22
CA ASP A 49 -0.16 10.44 -12.52
C ASP A 49 -0.92 9.54 -13.50
N TRP A 50 -1.04 8.24 -13.17
CA TRP A 50 -1.82 7.34 -14.00
C TRP A 50 -3.29 7.39 -13.61
N SER A 51 -4.17 7.65 -14.56
CA SER A 51 -5.62 7.78 -14.41
C SER A 51 -6.38 6.60 -15.04
N ASP A 52 -7.70 6.73 -15.16
CA ASP A 52 -8.62 5.73 -15.72
C ASP A 52 -8.88 4.52 -14.80
N PHE A 53 -8.79 4.75 -13.49
CA PHE A 53 -9.19 3.81 -12.45
C PHE A 53 -10.44 4.31 -11.73
N ASN A 54 -11.08 3.42 -10.98
CA ASN A 54 -12.20 3.74 -10.11
C ASN A 54 -11.98 3.09 -8.74
N GLU A 55 -11.60 3.90 -7.76
CA GLU A 55 -11.20 3.48 -6.42
C GLU A 55 -10.18 2.31 -6.45
N PRO A 56 -8.99 2.49 -7.05
CA PRO A 56 -7.97 1.45 -7.03
C PRO A 56 -7.55 1.19 -5.59
N SER A 57 -7.55 -0.08 -5.14
CA SER A 57 -7.28 -0.42 -3.74
C SER A 57 -5.93 -1.10 -3.52
N ASP A 58 -5.35 -1.70 -4.54
CA ASP A 58 -4.06 -2.36 -4.42
C ASP A 58 -3.25 -2.22 -5.71
N ILE A 59 -1.91 -2.28 -5.56
CA ILE A 59 -0.96 -2.20 -6.66
C ILE A 59 0.20 -3.15 -6.39
N MET A 60 0.57 -3.93 -7.37
CA MET A 60 1.66 -4.89 -7.30
C MET A 60 2.54 -4.79 -8.54
N ILE A 61 3.85 -4.98 -8.36
CA ILE A 61 4.78 -5.19 -9.46
C ILE A 61 5.00 -6.70 -9.61
N GLY A 62 4.75 -7.22 -10.80
CA GLY A 62 4.94 -8.62 -11.11
C GLY A 62 6.42 -9.02 -11.21
N ARG A 63 6.67 -10.31 -11.29
CA ARG A 63 8.02 -10.90 -11.49
C ARG A 63 8.60 -10.56 -12.86
N GLU A 64 7.76 -10.48 -13.89
CA GLU A 64 7.99 -9.70 -15.09
C GLU A 64 7.63 -8.24 -14.77
N PRO A 65 8.31 -7.23 -15.29
CA PRO A 65 8.13 -5.84 -14.85
C PRO A 65 6.82 -5.22 -15.36
N PHE A 66 5.69 -5.91 -15.16
CA PHE A 66 4.35 -5.36 -15.31
C PHE A 66 3.80 -4.90 -13.96
N VAL A 67 2.97 -3.87 -14.03
CA VAL A 67 2.25 -3.33 -12.88
C VAL A 67 0.81 -3.83 -12.93
N TYR A 68 0.35 -4.43 -11.86
CA TYR A 68 -1.03 -4.90 -11.70
C TYR A 68 -1.75 -4.03 -10.69
N VAL A 69 -2.95 -3.55 -11.05
CA VAL A 69 -3.76 -2.68 -10.20
C VAL A 69 -5.12 -3.33 -9.98
N ALA A 70 -5.52 -3.46 -8.74
CA ALA A 70 -6.90 -3.81 -8.36
C ALA A 70 -7.80 -2.59 -8.58
N ASP A 71 -8.45 -2.51 -9.75
CA ASP A 71 -9.37 -1.45 -10.14
C ASP A 71 -10.78 -1.78 -9.59
N THR A 72 -10.92 -1.59 -8.27
CA THR A 72 -11.92 -2.21 -7.40
C THR A 72 -13.33 -1.93 -7.82
N LYS A 73 -13.70 -0.66 -8.07
CA LYS A 73 -15.06 -0.29 -8.46
C LYS A 73 -15.37 -0.55 -9.92
N ASN A 74 -14.35 -0.83 -10.73
CA ASN A 74 -14.50 -1.34 -12.08
C ASN A 74 -14.53 -2.88 -12.13
N ASN A 75 -14.38 -3.56 -10.99
CA ASN A 75 -14.44 -5.02 -10.87
C ASN A 75 -13.47 -5.75 -11.82
N ARG A 76 -12.22 -5.29 -11.89
CA ARG A 76 -11.20 -5.80 -12.80
C ARG A 76 -9.79 -5.61 -12.26
N ILE A 77 -8.83 -6.34 -12.84
CA ILE A 77 -7.41 -6.09 -12.66
C ILE A 77 -6.89 -5.43 -13.94
N VAL A 78 -6.18 -4.32 -13.78
CA VAL A 78 -5.52 -3.61 -14.89
C VAL A 78 -4.05 -3.97 -14.91
N MET A 79 -3.55 -4.39 -16.05
CA MET A 79 -2.14 -4.68 -16.32
C MET A 79 -1.53 -3.53 -17.12
N LEU A 80 -0.44 -2.95 -16.60
CA LEU A 80 0.30 -1.84 -17.21
C LEU A 80 1.76 -2.24 -17.41
N ASP A 81 2.45 -1.61 -18.34
CA ASP A 81 3.91 -1.60 -18.33
C ASP A 81 4.45 -0.60 -17.29
N ILE A 82 5.75 -0.62 -17.03
CA ILE A 82 6.40 0.27 -16.06
C ILE A 82 6.34 1.76 -16.43
N ALA A 83 6.00 2.08 -17.69
CA ALA A 83 5.76 3.45 -18.15
C ALA A 83 4.30 3.88 -17.93
N GLY A 84 3.41 2.98 -17.50
CA GLY A 84 1.99 3.23 -17.26
C GLY A 84 1.09 3.03 -18.48
N ARG A 85 1.61 2.49 -19.57
CA ARG A 85 0.77 2.15 -20.72
C ARG A 85 -0.03 0.89 -20.40
N ARG A 86 -1.34 0.95 -20.65
CA ARG A 86 -2.22 -0.21 -20.45
C ARG A 86 -1.84 -1.33 -21.43
N VAL A 87 -1.51 -2.49 -20.87
CA VAL A 87 -1.22 -3.72 -21.62
C VAL A 87 -2.50 -4.53 -21.80
N GLY A 88 -3.32 -4.62 -20.75
CA GLY A 88 -4.59 -5.35 -20.81
C GLY A 88 -5.42 -5.16 -19.53
N VAL A 89 -6.59 -5.77 -19.53
CA VAL A 89 -7.50 -5.83 -18.39
C VAL A 89 -8.04 -7.24 -18.25
N SER A 90 -8.21 -7.70 -17.02
CA SER A 90 -8.81 -9.00 -16.74
C SER A 90 -10.30 -9.05 -17.09
N GLY A 91 -10.85 -10.25 -17.13
CA GLY A 91 -12.29 -10.46 -17.00
C GLY A 91 -12.80 -9.97 -15.62
N TYR A 92 -14.10 -10.17 -15.40
CA TYR A 92 -14.80 -9.69 -14.19
C TYR A 92 -14.36 -10.43 -12.94
N ILE A 93 -13.95 -9.67 -11.91
CA ILE A 93 -13.79 -10.12 -10.52
C ILE A 93 -14.47 -9.06 -9.64
N LYS A 94 -15.51 -9.43 -8.92
CA LYS A 94 -16.25 -8.50 -8.07
C LYS A 94 -15.36 -7.98 -6.93
N ASN A 95 -15.27 -6.65 -6.80
CA ASN A 95 -14.62 -5.95 -5.70
C ASN A 95 -13.19 -6.50 -5.39
N PRO A 96 -12.25 -6.54 -6.36
CA PRO A 96 -10.89 -7.00 -6.11
C PRO A 96 -10.17 -5.99 -5.21
N ILE A 97 -9.51 -6.47 -4.13
CA ILE A 97 -8.93 -5.58 -3.13
C ILE A 97 -7.47 -5.89 -2.77
N ALA A 98 -6.96 -7.07 -3.06
CA ALA A 98 -5.57 -7.44 -2.80
C ALA A 98 -5.06 -8.40 -3.88
N LEU A 99 -3.77 -8.28 -4.23
CA LEU A 99 -3.12 -8.98 -5.32
C LEU A 99 -1.82 -9.64 -4.87
N ALA A 100 -1.52 -10.82 -5.40
CA ALA A 100 -0.19 -11.41 -5.34
C ALA A 100 0.08 -12.21 -6.62
N GLN A 101 1.34 -12.32 -7.03
CA GLN A 101 1.75 -13.17 -8.15
C GLN A 101 2.55 -14.36 -7.67
N ASP A 102 2.19 -15.55 -8.13
CA ASP A 102 2.92 -16.78 -7.79
C ASP A 102 4.15 -17.00 -8.68
N GLY A 103 4.89 -18.07 -8.43
CA GLY A 103 6.09 -18.42 -9.20
C GLY A 103 5.81 -18.95 -10.61
N LEU A 104 4.55 -19.21 -10.94
CA LEU A 104 4.07 -19.59 -12.27
C LEU A 104 3.51 -18.39 -13.06
N PHE A 105 3.64 -17.18 -12.48
CA PHE A 105 3.14 -15.91 -13.01
C PHE A 105 1.62 -15.73 -12.95
N ASP A 106 0.89 -16.65 -12.36
CA ASP A 106 -0.54 -16.48 -12.13
C ASP A 106 -0.80 -15.42 -11.06
N ILE A 107 -1.87 -14.61 -11.24
CA ILE A 107 -2.27 -13.60 -10.27
C ILE A 107 -3.32 -14.19 -9.34
N ILE A 108 -3.07 -14.10 -8.04
CA ILE A 108 -4.03 -14.49 -7.00
C ILE A 108 -4.67 -13.21 -6.45
N VAL A 109 -5.99 -13.20 -6.34
CA VAL A 109 -6.78 -11.99 -6.05
C VAL A 109 -7.74 -12.26 -4.90
N CYS A 110 -7.76 -11.39 -3.89
CA CYS A 110 -8.84 -11.32 -2.92
C CYS A 110 -9.98 -10.48 -3.51
N GLY A 111 -11.17 -11.05 -3.57
CA GLY A 111 -12.36 -10.39 -4.11
C GLY A 111 -13.64 -10.99 -3.56
N GLU A 112 -14.73 -10.77 -4.25
CA GLU A 112 -16.07 -11.25 -3.86
C GLU A 112 -16.76 -11.98 -5.01
N LEU A 113 -17.71 -12.85 -4.67
CA LEU A 113 -18.60 -13.49 -5.63
C LEU A 113 -20.04 -13.53 -5.10
N ASP A 114 -20.98 -13.46 -6.02
CA ASP A 114 -22.39 -13.69 -5.71
C ASP A 114 -22.71 -15.17 -5.83
N THR A 115 -23.41 -15.70 -4.85
CA THR A 115 -23.84 -17.11 -4.81
C THR A 115 -25.22 -17.23 -4.23
N VAL A 116 -25.82 -18.41 -4.30
CA VAL A 116 -27.13 -18.70 -3.71
C VAL A 116 -26.95 -19.64 -2.53
N LEU A 117 -27.34 -19.19 -1.35
CA LEU A 117 -27.37 -19.99 -0.13
C LEU A 117 -28.82 -20.12 0.36
N GLN A 118 -29.31 -21.34 0.48
CA GLN A 118 -30.72 -21.63 0.92
C GLN A 118 -31.76 -20.82 0.14
N GLY A 119 -31.58 -20.68 -1.19
CA GLY A 119 -32.49 -19.97 -2.07
C GLY A 119 -32.37 -18.43 -2.03
N LYS A 120 -31.45 -17.87 -1.25
CA LYS A 120 -31.18 -16.43 -1.18
C LYS A 120 -29.88 -16.07 -1.88
N SER A 121 -29.90 -15.03 -2.71
CA SER A 121 -28.67 -14.46 -3.29
C SER A 121 -27.87 -13.73 -2.20
N ILE A 122 -26.60 -14.08 -2.07
CA ILE A 122 -25.67 -13.48 -1.11
C ILE A 122 -24.32 -13.20 -1.78
N THR A 123 -23.59 -12.24 -1.24
CA THR A 123 -22.19 -11.95 -1.65
C THR A 123 -21.25 -12.48 -0.57
N ILE A 124 -20.29 -13.30 -0.96
CA ILE A 124 -19.27 -13.87 -0.07
C ILE A 124 -17.86 -13.51 -0.53
N GLY A 125 -16.88 -13.60 0.38
CA GLY A 125 -15.47 -13.47 0.04
C GLY A 125 -14.97 -14.66 -0.79
N GLY A 126 -14.09 -14.40 -1.75
CA GLY A 126 -13.45 -15.40 -2.58
C GLY A 126 -11.99 -15.09 -2.87
N ILE A 127 -11.22 -16.14 -3.11
CA ILE A 127 -9.87 -16.06 -3.67
C ILE A 127 -9.98 -16.52 -5.12
N PHE A 128 -9.48 -15.68 -6.02
CA PHE A 128 -9.51 -15.93 -7.45
C PHE A 128 -8.10 -16.12 -7.98
N ARG A 129 -7.96 -16.95 -8.99
CA ARG A 129 -6.73 -17.11 -9.75
C ARG A 129 -6.96 -16.69 -11.20
N ILE A 130 -6.09 -15.83 -11.71
CA ILE A 130 -6.02 -15.44 -13.12
C ILE A 130 -4.85 -16.21 -13.73
N HIS A 131 -5.14 -17.13 -14.63
CA HIS A 131 -4.18 -18.06 -15.22
C HIS A 131 -3.41 -17.40 -16.37
N LEU A 132 -2.43 -16.53 -16.05
CA LEU A 132 -1.64 -15.81 -17.06
C LEU A 132 -0.68 -16.73 -17.81
N ASN A 133 -0.16 -17.75 -17.16
CA ASN A 133 0.75 -18.71 -17.79
C ASN A 133 0.11 -19.46 -18.98
N GLU A 134 -1.18 -19.73 -18.90
CA GLU A 134 -1.92 -20.44 -19.97
C GLU A 134 -2.04 -19.63 -21.28
N VAL A 135 -1.92 -18.30 -21.20
CA VAL A 135 -2.20 -17.34 -22.31
C VAL A 135 -1.02 -16.44 -22.65
N ARG A 136 0.21 -16.82 -22.30
CA ARG A 136 1.42 -16.03 -22.56
C ARG A 136 1.31 -14.60 -22.03
N HIS A 137 0.79 -14.44 -20.83
CA HIS A 137 0.60 -13.17 -20.11
C HIS A 137 -0.41 -12.20 -20.75
N ASP A 138 -1.28 -12.64 -21.64
CA ASP A 138 -2.42 -11.82 -22.09
C ASP A 138 -3.56 -11.89 -21.07
N ILE A 139 -3.58 -10.93 -20.13
CA ILE A 139 -4.58 -10.89 -19.05
C ILE A 139 -6.02 -10.82 -19.56
N SER A 140 -6.24 -10.31 -20.78
CA SER A 140 -7.58 -10.19 -21.37
C SER A 140 -8.16 -11.53 -21.81
N MET A 141 -7.29 -12.51 -22.06
CA MET A 141 -7.64 -13.86 -22.48
C MET A 141 -7.53 -14.88 -21.34
N ALA A 142 -7.02 -14.46 -20.17
CA ALA A 142 -6.75 -15.36 -19.06
C ALA A 142 -8.04 -15.88 -18.43
N ARG A 143 -8.07 -17.19 -18.20
CA ARG A 143 -9.13 -17.84 -17.42
C ARG A 143 -9.07 -17.34 -15.97
N ILE A 144 -10.25 -17.05 -15.42
CA ILE A 144 -10.41 -16.66 -14.02
C ILE A 144 -11.20 -17.76 -13.31
N GLU A 145 -10.68 -18.20 -12.19
CA GLU A 145 -11.28 -19.24 -11.37
C GLU A 145 -11.37 -18.78 -9.90
N CYS A 146 -12.54 -18.98 -9.27
CA CYS A 146 -12.64 -18.85 -7.81
C CYS A 146 -12.13 -20.15 -7.19
N THR A 147 -10.91 -20.13 -6.66
CA THR A 147 -10.22 -21.32 -6.15
C THR A 147 -10.54 -21.61 -4.68
N TYR A 148 -10.96 -20.58 -3.92
CA TYR A 148 -11.34 -20.76 -2.52
C TYR A 148 -12.42 -19.76 -2.10
N SER A 149 -13.40 -20.25 -1.33
CA SER A 149 -14.43 -19.46 -0.68
C SER A 149 -15.00 -20.21 0.53
N GLN A 150 -15.76 -19.53 1.38
CA GLN A 150 -16.38 -20.12 2.58
C GLN A 150 -17.89 -19.81 2.63
N PRO A 151 -18.75 -20.48 1.82
CA PRO A 151 -20.18 -20.18 1.78
C PRO A 151 -20.92 -20.41 3.10
N SER A 152 -20.40 -21.31 3.97
CA SER A 152 -20.96 -21.54 5.32
C SER A 152 -20.68 -20.39 6.31
N ARG A 153 -19.84 -19.46 5.93
CA ARG A 153 -19.47 -18.26 6.71
C ARG A 153 -19.51 -17.03 5.80
N PRO A 154 -20.69 -16.60 5.37
CA PRO A 154 -20.83 -15.59 4.30
C PRO A 154 -20.33 -14.20 4.69
N GLU A 155 -20.17 -13.92 5.98
CA GLU A 155 -19.66 -12.65 6.50
C GLU A 155 -18.13 -12.51 6.37
N ARG A 156 -17.41 -13.64 6.22
CA ARG A 156 -15.95 -13.64 6.09
C ARG A 156 -15.50 -12.98 4.80
N ARG A 157 -14.43 -12.21 4.91
CA ARG A 157 -13.75 -11.56 3.77
C ARG A 157 -12.27 -11.89 3.80
N PHE A 158 -11.64 -11.88 2.63
CA PHE A 158 -10.20 -12.03 2.48
C PHE A 158 -9.64 -10.66 2.09
N THR A 159 -8.67 -10.15 2.83
CA THR A 159 -8.26 -8.74 2.78
C THR A 159 -6.81 -8.52 2.41
N GLY A 160 -5.95 -9.51 2.55
CA GLY A 160 -4.55 -9.44 2.17
C GLY A 160 -4.04 -10.79 1.69
N ILE A 161 -3.03 -10.76 0.85
CA ILE A 161 -2.41 -11.95 0.26
C ILE A 161 -0.93 -11.73 -0.01
N THR A 162 -0.10 -12.75 0.26
CA THR A 162 1.32 -12.74 -0.10
C THR A 162 1.80 -14.14 -0.41
N VAL A 163 2.67 -14.29 -1.42
CA VAL A 163 3.16 -15.59 -1.88
C VAL A 163 4.48 -15.94 -1.19
N LEU A 164 4.60 -17.18 -0.75
CA LEU A 164 5.77 -17.77 -0.13
C LEU A 164 6.55 -18.64 -1.15
N PRO A 165 7.79 -19.04 -0.83
CA PRO A 165 8.51 -20.02 -1.64
C PRO A 165 7.72 -21.32 -1.86
N GLY A 166 7.86 -21.92 -3.06
CA GLY A 166 7.14 -23.14 -3.43
C GLY A 166 5.68 -22.93 -3.80
N ASN A 167 5.29 -21.68 -4.12
CA ASN A 167 3.92 -21.28 -4.52
C ASN A 167 2.87 -21.52 -3.43
N THR A 168 3.26 -21.76 -2.20
CA THR A 168 2.36 -21.62 -1.07
C THR A 168 2.12 -20.12 -0.81
N TYR A 169 1.04 -19.78 -0.16
CA TYR A 169 0.75 -18.36 0.08
C TYR A 169 -0.05 -18.16 1.37
N LEU A 170 0.04 -16.94 1.91
CA LEU A 170 -0.74 -16.53 3.06
C LEU A 170 -1.89 -15.64 2.60
N ILE A 171 -3.06 -15.85 3.22
CA ILE A 171 -4.20 -14.94 3.08
C ILE A 171 -4.65 -14.48 4.46
N SER A 172 -5.00 -13.21 4.60
CA SER A 172 -5.72 -12.73 5.77
C SER A 172 -7.22 -12.89 5.57
N ARG A 173 -7.87 -13.30 6.62
CA ARG A 173 -9.33 -13.46 6.71
C ARG A 173 -9.84 -12.60 7.85
N THR A 174 -10.97 -11.94 7.66
CA THR A 174 -11.65 -11.15 8.68
C THR A 174 -13.15 -11.41 8.70
N GLY A 175 -13.79 -11.13 9.83
CA GLY A 175 -15.22 -11.22 10.02
C GLY A 175 -15.66 -10.93 11.46
N PRO A 176 -16.97 -10.96 11.75
CA PRO A 176 -17.52 -10.48 13.01
C PRO A 176 -17.38 -11.45 14.19
N SER A 177 -17.03 -12.73 13.97
CA SER A 177 -17.12 -13.78 14.99
C SER A 177 -15.76 -14.32 15.40
N ASN A 178 -15.14 -13.75 16.44
CA ASN A 178 -13.79 -14.06 16.90
C ASN A 178 -13.70 -14.87 18.20
N ALA A 179 -14.82 -15.19 18.85
CA ALA A 179 -14.86 -15.91 20.13
C ALA A 179 -14.34 -17.38 20.06
N SER A 180 -14.31 -17.98 18.86
CA SER A 180 -13.79 -19.35 18.68
C SER A 180 -12.26 -19.39 18.72
N ARG A 181 -11.69 -20.22 19.58
CA ARG A 181 -10.24 -20.47 19.60
C ARG A 181 -9.77 -21.35 18.43
N PHE A 182 -10.66 -22.15 17.85
CA PHE A 182 -10.32 -23.10 16.78
C PHE A 182 -10.47 -22.50 15.39
N ASP A 183 -11.53 -21.74 15.16
CA ASP A 183 -11.84 -21.11 13.87
C ASP A 183 -12.44 -19.71 14.05
N PRO A 184 -11.62 -18.74 14.54
CA PRO A 184 -12.02 -17.35 14.60
C PRO A 184 -12.12 -16.76 13.20
N ASP A 185 -12.91 -15.73 12.99
CA ASP A 185 -13.01 -15.08 11.68
C ASP A 185 -11.74 -14.33 11.30
N ASP A 186 -11.13 -13.59 12.25
CA ASP A 186 -9.83 -12.96 12.03
C ASP A 186 -8.72 -14.01 12.13
N ALA A 187 -8.04 -14.24 11.02
CA ALA A 187 -7.00 -15.25 10.93
C ALA A 187 -6.06 -14.99 9.74
N VAL A 188 -4.83 -15.48 9.84
CA VAL A 188 -3.94 -15.67 8.69
C VAL A 188 -3.90 -17.16 8.37
N LEU A 189 -4.25 -17.51 7.15
CA LEU A 189 -4.31 -18.90 6.65
C LEU A 189 -3.12 -19.14 5.74
N LEU A 190 -2.44 -20.27 5.93
CA LEU A 190 -1.47 -20.80 4.99
C LEU A 190 -2.19 -21.67 3.96
N MET A 191 -2.06 -21.27 2.72
CA MET A 191 -2.62 -21.94 1.55
C MET A 191 -1.55 -22.80 0.88
N SER A 192 -1.93 -23.97 0.42
CA SER A 192 -1.07 -24.82 -0.42
C SER A 192 -0.97 -24.23 -1.84
N ALA A 193 0.01 -24.70 -2.62
CA ALA A 193 0.13 -24.37 -4.05
C ALA A 193 -1.08 -24.88 -4.90
N LYS A 194 -1.99 -25.63 -4.31
CA LYS A 194 -3.24 -26.14 -4.94
C LYS A 194 -4.49 -25.44 -4.36
N ASP A 195 -4.30 -24.24 -3.80
CA ASP A 195 -5.38 -23.37 -3.30
C ASP A 195 -6.24 -23.99 -2.17
N SER A 196 -5.68 -24.93 -1.39
CA SER A 196 -6.33 -25.51 -0.21
C SER A 196 -5.70 -25.00 1.08
N VAL A 197 -6.50 -24.81 2.12
CA VAL A 197 -6.00 -24.42 3.44
C VAL A 197 -5.14 -25.55 4.02
N SER A 198 -3.86 -25.26 4.30
CA SER A 198 -2.92 -26.19 4.95
C SER A 198 -2.97 -26.02 6.47
N SER A 199 -2.96 -24.79 6.95
CA SER A 199 -3.00 -24.46 8.37
C SER A 199 -3.43 -23.02 8.61
N ARG A 200 -3.59 -22.66 9.88
CA ARG A 200 -3.73 -21.29 10.37
C ARG A 200 -2.47 -20.92 11.14
N LEU A 201 -2.02 -19.67 11.06
CA LEU A 201 -0.96 -19.18 11.92
C LEU A 201 -1.48 -19.10 13.36
N SER A 202 -1.17 -20.12 14.16
CA SER A 202 -1.70 -20.30 15.52
C SER A 202 -1.09 -19.32 16.54
N SER A 203 0.04 -18.69 16.21
CA SER A 203 0.66 -17.65 17.04
C SER A 203 -0.13 -16.34 17.06
N LEU A 204 -0.96 -16.09 16.02
CA LEU A 204 -1.78 -14.90 15.94
C LEU A 204 -3.13 -15.13 16.62
N VAL A 205 -3.49 -14.23 17.54
CA VAL A 205 -4.68 -14.38 18.39
C VAL A 205 -5.66 -13.25 18.05
N PRO A 206 -6.89 -13.55 17.62
CA PRO A 206 -7.94 -12.56 17.45
C PRO A 206 -8.32 -11.93 18.79
N GLU A 207 -8.68 -10.66 18.74
CA GLU A 207 -9.04 -9.84 19.89
C GLU A 207 -7.89 -9.68 20.90
N GLY A 208 -7.92 -8.61 21.63
CA GLY A 208 -6.83 -8.20 22.51
C GLY A 208 -6.10 -6.97 21.97
N ASN A 209 -5.03 -6.56 22.64
CA ASN A 209 -4.27 -5.33 22.32
C ASN A 209 -2.77 -5.47 22.60
N ALA A 210 -2.29 -6.69 22.67
CA ALA A 210 -0.86 -7.01 22.76
C ALA A 210 -0.26 -7.35 21.39
N LEU A 211 1.04 -7.52 21.34
CA LEU A 211 1.71 -8.15 20.20
C LEU A 211 1.08 -9.54 19.96
N TYR A 212 1.04 -9.99 18.70
CA TYR A 212 0.30 -11.16 18.22
C TYR A 212 -1.23 -11.01 18.20
N SER A 213 -1.79 -9.93 18.76
CA SER A 213 -3.23 -9.68 18.61
C SER A 213 -3.53 -9.17 17.20
N ILE A 214 -4.57 -9.73 16.60
CA ILE A 214 -5.01 -9.37 15.25
C ILE A 214 -6.49 -8.98 15.23
N GLY A 215 -6.80 -8.06 14.34
CA GLY A 215 -8.18 -7.63 14.08
C GLY A 215 -8.25 -6.85 12.77
N THR A 216 -8.98 -7.36 11.80
CA THR A 216 -9.13 -6.78 10.46
C THR A 216 -7.76 -6.44 9.83
N ILE A 217 -6.99 -7.47 9.53
CA ILE A 217 -5.73 -7.31 8.79
C ILE A 217 -6.06 -6.72 7.41
N SER A 218 -5.40 -5.62 7.03
CA SER A 218 -5.59 -4.93 5.75
C SER A 218 -4.64 -5.43 4.66
N SER A 219 -3.39 -5.74 5.00
CA SER A 219 -2.39 -6.23 4.04
C SER A 219 -1.41 -7.21 4.69
N LEU A 220 -0.85 -8.09 3.85
CA LEU A 220 0.23 -9.01 4.16
C LEU A 220 1.36 -8.80 3.14
N SER A 221 2.61 -8.76 3.62
CA SER A 221 3.79 -8.66 2.76
C SER A 221 4.92 -9.55 3.29
N VAL A 222 5.49 -10.38 2.42
CA VAL A 222 6.66 -11.21 2.75
C VAL A 222 7.85 -10.74 1.93
N ALA A 223 8.98 -10.48 2.60
CA ALA A 223 10.20 -10.05 1.95
C ALA A 223 10.76 -11.15 1.05
N ALA A 224 10.83 -10.91 -0.27
CA ALA A 224 11.21 -11.92 -1.27
C ALA A 224 12.65 -12.44 -1.10
N ASP A 225 13.56 -11.59 -0.63
CA ASP A 225 14.94 -11.90 -0.29
C ASP A 225 15.11 -12.44 1.14
N ARG A 226 14.11 -12.18 1.98
CA ARG A 226 14.01 -12.58 3.38
C ARG A 226 12.77 -13.43 3.60
N SER A 227 12.62 -14.49 2.83
CA SER A 227 11.43 -15.37 2.76
C SER A 227 10.88 -15.87 4.12
N GLN A 228 11.46 -15.40 5.21
CA GLN A 228 11.12 -15.72 6.58
C GLN A 228 10.62 -14.52 7.38
N ASP A 229 10.43 -13.36 6.76
CA ASP A 229 9.86 -12.19 7.42
C ASP A 229 8.46 -11.90 6.84
N LEU A 230 7.46 -11.84 7.71
CA LEU A 230 6.08 -11.47 7.40
C LEU A 230 5.76 -10.14 8.06
N LEU A 231 5.44 -9.14 7.26
CA LEU A 231 4.91 -7.86 7.72
C LEU A 231 3.41 -7.83 7.42
N PHE A 232 2.65 -7.20 8.31
CA PHE A 232 1.25 -6.94 8.05
C PHE A 232 0.75 -5.66 8.73
N THR A 233 -0.28 -5.09 8.14
CA THR A 233 -1.04 -3.96 8.66
C THR A 233 -2.42 -4.40 9.11
N GLN A 234 -3.02 -3.66 10.04
CA GLN A 234 -4.38 -3.92 10.54
C GLN A 234 -5.09 -2.64 10.91
N ILE A 235 -6.37 -2.56 10.58
CA ILE A 235 -7.16 -1.33 10.68
C ILE A 235 -8.18 -1.31 11.83
N SER A 236 -8.39 -2.43 12.53
CA SER A 236 -9.32 -2.47 13.66
C SER A 236 -8.98 -1.41 14.71
N SER A 237 -9.97 -0.61 15.13
CA SER A 237 -9.80 0.45 16.12
C SER A 237 -9.41 -0.05 17.51
N THR A 238 -9.62 -1.33 17.80
CA THR A 238 -9.29 -1.95 19.07
C THR A 238 -7.82 -2.38 19.16
N MET A 239 -7.12 -2.47 18.02
CA MET A 239 -5.71 -2.90 17.97
C MET A 239 -4.78 -1.73 18.27
N GLN A 240 -3.90 -1.90 19.25
CA GLN A 240 -2.86 -0.92 19.60
C GLN A 240 -1.67 -0.99 18.63
N PHE A 241 -1.25 -2.20 18.28
CA PHE A 241 -0.15 -2.44 17.35
C PHE A 241 -0.71 -2.60 15.94
N LYS A 242 -0.77 -1.50 15.21
CA LYS A 242 -1.35 -1.43 13.86
C LYS A 242 -0.49 -2.08 12.77
N VAL A 243 0.81 -2.17 13.00
CA VAL A 243 1.78 -2.84 12.13
C VAL A 243 2.49 -3.90 12.97
N GLN A 244 2.72 -5.07 12.40
CA GLN A 244 3.49 -6.12 13.03
C GLN A 244 4.49 -6.72 12.06
N TRP A 245 5.61 -7.20 12.58
CA TRP A 245 6.68 -7.82 11.83
C TRP A 245 7.09 -9.12 12.51
N LEU A 246 6.79 -10.24 11.83
CA LEU A 246 7.12 -11.57 12.29
C LEU A 246 8.29 -12.11 11.47
N THR A 247 9.13 -12.91 12.12
CA THR A 247 10.16 -13.71 11.45
C THR A 247 9.85 -15.20 11.63
N TYR A 248 10.09 -16.00 10.59
CA TYR A 248 9.92 -17.44 10.67
C TYR A 248 11.17 -18.07 11.24
N VAL A 249 11.02 -18.85 12.30
CA VAL A 249 12.09 -19.60 12.92
C VAL A 249 11.87 -21.09 12.66
N SER A 250 12.92 -21.77 12.21
CA SER A 250 12.95 -23.22 12.02
C SER A 250 14.13 -23.80 12.81
N ALA A 251 13.92 -23.94 14.11
CA ALA A 251 14.88 -24.52 15.05
C ALA A 251 14.14 -25.53 15.94
N ASP A 252 14.44 -25.55 17.24
CA ASP A 252 13.74 -26.43 18.22
C ASP A 252 12.24 -26.14 18.30
N VAL A 253 11.85 -24.89 18.08
CA VAL A 253 10.45 -24.47 17.91
C VAL A 253 10.30 -23.85 16.54
N THR A 254 9.39 -24.41 15.73
CA THR A 254 9.11 -23.93 14.38
C THR A 254 7.85 -23.06 14.38
N GLY A 255 7.95 -21.85 13.79
CA GLY A 255 6.80 -20.95 13.68
C GLY A 255 7.16 -19.50 13.40
N TRP A 256 6.14 -18.66 13.40
CA TRP A 256 6.25 -17.22 13.22
C TRP A 256 6.33 -16.51 14.58
N PHE A 257 7.39 -15.76 14.80
CA PHE A 257 7.65 -15.04 16.05
C PHE A 257 7.84 -13.55 15.78
N GLN A 258 7.55 -12.69 16.77
CA GLN A 258 7.83 -11.26 16.67
C GLN A 258 9.32 -11.03 16.41
N LYS A 259 9.62 -10.24 15.39
CA LYS A 259 10.98 -9.83 15.05
C LYS A 259 11.55 -8.88 16.09
N PHE A 260 10.70 -7.99 16.62
CA PHE A 260 11.09 -6.99 17.58
C PHE A 260 10.46 -7.27 18.95
N ASN A 261 11.18 -6.90 20.00
CA ASN A 261 10.70 -6.91 21.36
C ASN A 261 10.64 -5.46 21.88
N PRO A 262 9.46 -4.85 22.04
CA PRO A 262 9.34 -3.46 22.52
C PRO A 262 9.97 -3.22 23.90
N ALA A 263 10.19 -4.27 24.68
CA ALA A 263 10.86 -4.18 25.98
C ALA A 263 12.39 -4.19 25.87
N ASP A 264 12.97 -4.48 24.69
CA ASP A 264 14.40 -4.48 24.44
C ASP A 264 14.82 -3.17 23.74
N PRO A 265 15.53 -2.25 24.44
CA PRO A 265 15.93 -0.96 23.84
C PRO A 265 16.81 -1.07 22.60
N GLN A 266 17.52 -2.19 22.42
CA GLN A 266 18.40 -2.43 21.27
C GLN A 266 17.68 -3.05 20.08
N ASN A 267 16.53 -3.70 20.30
CA ASN A 267 15.74 -4.39 19.28
C ASN A 267 14.24 -4.14 19.44
N SER A 268 13.88 -2.92 19.79
CA SER A 268 12.48 -2.57 20.11
C SER A 268 11.59 -2.44 18.88
N GLY A 269 12.15 -2.20 17.68
CA GLY A 269 11.38 -1.79 16.51
C GLY A 269 10.62 -0.47 16.75
N SER A 270 11.20 0.43 17.55
CA SER A 270 10.57 1.42 18.39
C SER A 270 9.48 2.24 17.70
N ASP A 271 9.75 2.77 16.51
CA ASP A 271 8.80 3.68 15.86
C ASP A 271 7.72 2.91 15.10
N LEU A 272 8.09 1.80 14.45
CA LEU A 272 7.17 0.95 13.71
C LEU A 272 6.12 0.28 14.62
N LEU A 273 6.51 -0.10 15.85
CA LEU A 273 5.64 -0.73 16.82
C LEU A 273 5.03 0.26 17.82
N SER A 274 5.22 1.58 17.62
CA SER A 274 4.68 2.59 18.53
C SER A 274 3.15 2.63 18.51
N VAL A 275 2.56 2.55 19.69
CA VAL A 275 1.11 2.73 19.86
C VAL A 275 0.69 4.14 19.43
N GLY A 276 -0.36 4.23 18.62
CA GLY A 276 -0.88 5.50 18.10
C GLY A 276 -0.07 6.11 16.95
N ARG A 277 0.99 5.42 16.47
CA ARG A 277 1.76 5.91 15.33
C ARG A 277 0.94 5.89 14.04
N PHE A 278 0.09 4.89 13.86
CA PHE A 278 -0.78 4.72 12.71
C PHE A 278 -2.25 4.94 13.09
N ASP A 279 -3.04 5.40 12.11
CA ASP A 279 -4.49 5.51 12.25
C ASP A 279 -5.21 4.38 11.51
N THR A 280 -5.11 4.36 10.18
CA THR A 280 -5.71 3.33 9.34
C THR A 280 -4.69 2.86 8.28
N PRO A 281 -3.66 2.08 8.69
CA PRO A 281 -2.66 1.59 7.75
C PRO A 281 -3.26 0.51 6.86
N GLU A 282 -3.36 0.80 5.56
CA GLU A 282 -4.04 -0.07 4.59
C GLU A 282 -3.08 -1.06 3.93
N ASP A 283 -1.82 -0.66 3.66
CA ASP A 283 -0.86 -1.53 2.98
C ASP A 283 0.58 -1.30 3.43
N ILE A 284 1.44 -2.27 3.15
CA ILE A 284 2.84 -2.29 3.56
C ILE A 284 3.72 -2.95 2.49
N THR A 285 4.84 -2.31 2.18
CA THR A 285 5.86 -2.84 1.26
C THR A 285 7.26 -2.55 1.78
N TYR A 286 8.29 -3.07 1.12
CA TYR A 286 9.69 -2.83 1.48
C TYR A 286 10.55 -2.69 0.22
N ASP A 287 11.69 -2.02 0.38
CA ASP A 287 12.70 -1.91 -0.67
C ASP A 287 13.78 -3.00 -0.55
N ILE A 288 14.71 -3.01 -1.52
CA ILE A 288 15.82 -3.99 -1.54
C ILE A 288 16.79 -3.87 -0.35
N PHE A 289 16.77 -2.74 0.37
CA PHE A 289 17.57 -2.51 1.57
C PHE A 289 16.83 -2.96 2.84
N GLY A 290 15.58 -3.40 2.71
CA GLY A 290 14.70 -3.79 3.80
C GLY A 290 14.08 -2.61 4.53
N ASN A 291 14.13 -1.39 3.99
CA ASN A 291 13.32 -0.30 4.52
C ASN A 291 11.83 -0.58 4.25
N VAL A 292 11.02 -0.28 5.22
CA VAL A 292 9.57 -0.56 5.20
C VAL A 292 8.81 0.71 4.87
N TYR A 293 7.81 0.59 4.03
CA TYR A 293 6.88 1.66 3.67
C TYR A 293 5.48 1.25 4.05
N VAL A 294 4.79 2.10 4.79
CA VAL A 294 3.40 1.91 5.21
C VAL A 294 2.56 3.03 4.63
N ILE A 295 1.47 2.69 3.96
CA ILE A 295 0.45 3.66 3.55
C ILE A 295 -0.65 3.72 4.59
N ASP A 296 -0.87 4.91 5.15
CA ASP A 296 -1.89 5.16 6.18
C ASP A 296 -3.01 6.04 5.61
N ALA A 297 -4.15 5.42 5.32
CA ALA A 297 -5.31 6.10 4.76
C ALA A 297 -5.96 7.10 5.74
N GLY A 298 -5.84 6.88 7.05
CA GLY A 298 -6.34 7.82 8.05
C GLY A 298 -5.50 9.10 8.15
N LYS A 299 -4.23 9.02 7.73
CA LYS A 299 -3.30 10.16 7.69
C LYS A 299 -3.07 10.68 6.27
N ASP A 300 -3.63 10.04 5.25
CA ASP A 300 -3.36 10.33 3.84
C ASP A 300 -1.85 10.43 3.56
N SER A 301 -1.05 9.50 4.10
CA SER A 301 0.41 9.63 4.12
C SER A 301 1.12 8.30 3.96
N VAL A 302 2.33 8.37 3.38
CA VAL A 302 3.32 7.29 3.36
C VAL A 302 4.32 7.53 4.47
N LEU A 303 4.59 6.49 5.27
CA LEU A 303 5.58 6.49 6.33
C LEU A 303 6.69 5.50 5.98
N LYS A 304 7.95 5.92 6.09
CA LYS A 304 9.13 5.10 5.82
C LYS A 304 9.90 4.80 7.09
N PHE A 305 10.29 3.53 7.23
CA PHE A 305 11.08 3.04 8.37
C PHE A 305 12.32 2.27 7.89
N THR A 306 13.37 2.25 8.69
CA THR A 306 14.53 1.39 8.46
C THR A 306 14.18 -0.09 8.64
N ALA A 307 15.08 -0.98 8.21
CA ALA A 307 14.99 -2.42 8.48
C ALA A 307 15.00 -2.77 9.99
N THR A 308 15.27 -1.82 10.86
CA THR A 308 15.23 -1.95 12.32
C THR A 308 13.98 -1.30 12.94
N GLY A 309 13.04 -0.82 12.11
CA GLY A 309 11.77 -0.23 12.57
C GLY A 309 11.87 1.22 13.06
N LYS A 310 13.01 1.92 12.83
CA LYS A 310 13.15 3.34 13.15
C LYS A 310 12.58 4.18 12.01
N GLU A 311 11.77 5.19 12.34
CA GLU A 311 11.22 6.10 11.33
C GLU A 311 12.32 6.92 10.66
N MET A 312 12.21 7.06 9.34
CA MET A 312 13.13 7.86 8.53
C MET A 312 12.45 9.11 8.00
N HIS A 313 11.35 8.94 7.28
CA HIS A 313 10.68 10.03 6.59
C HIS A 313 9.19 9.68 6.37
N SER A 314 8.35 10.70 6.39
CA SER A 314 6.94 10.58 5.99
C SER A 314 6.56 11.72 5.06
N PHE A 315 5.67 11.45 4.10
CA PHE A 315 5.18 12.46 3.18
C PHE A 315 3.72 12.16 2.82
N GLY A 316 3.01 13.17 2.32
CA GLY A 316 1.61 13.05 1.96
C GLY A 316 0.76 14.18 2.54
N GLY A 317 -0.36 13.81 3.13
CA GLY A 317 -1.42 14.67 3.66
C GLY A 317 -2.59 14.80 2.70
N THR A 318 -3.73 15.18 3.24
CA THR A 318 -5.03 15.19 2.53
C THR A 318 -5.05 16.14 1.33
N GLY A 319 -5.55 15.66 0.20
CA GLY A 319 -5.77 16.46 -1.01
C GLY A 319 -5.57 15.69 -2.31
N SER A 320 -5.53 16.45 -3.43
CA SER A 320 -5.33 15.92 -4.78
C SER A 320 -4.07 16.48 -5.48
N GLY A 321 -3.22 17.22 -4.76
CA GLY A 321 -1.96 17.75 -5.26
C GLY A 321 -0.93 16.64 -5.55
N LYS A 322 0.25 17.02 -6.07
CA LYS A 322 1.29 16.08 -6.55
C LYS A 322 1.81 15.12 -5.47
N SER A 323 1.83 15.52 -4.21
CA SER A 323 2.27 14.70 -3.08
C SER A 323 1.20 14.63 -2.00
N LYS A 324 -0.07 14.78 -2.37
CA LYS A 324 -1.23 14.66 -1.49
C LYS A 324 -2.07 13.48 -1.90
N PHE A 325 -2.79 12.90 -0.95
CA PHE A 325 -3.60 11.71 -1.15
C PHE A 325 -5.02 11.89 -0.60
N SER A 326 -5.89 10.99 -0.99
CA SER A 326 -7.23 10.86 -0.43
C SER A 326 -7.56 9.38 -0.21
N SER A 327 -7.52 8.94 1.04
CA SER A 327 -7.70 7.55 1.46
C SER A 327 -6.92 6.55 0.59
N PRO A 328 -5.59 6.69 0.48
CA PRO A 328 -4.75 5.80 -0.30
C PRO A 328 -4.72 4.41 0.33
N LYS A 329 -4.72 3.34 -0.49
CA LYS A 329 -4.85 1.97 0.03
C LYS A 329 -3.71 1.04 -0.37
N GLY A 330 -3.16 1.14 -1.57
CA GLY A 330 -2.13 0.23 -2.05
C GLY A 330 -0.78 0.92 -2.20
N ILE A 331 0.31 0.19 -1.91
CA ILE A 331 1.68 0.68 -2.04
C ILE A 331 2.61 -0.42 -2.56
N ALA A 332 3.41 -0.12 -3.59
CA ALA A 332 4.43 -1.02 -4.10
C ALA A 332 5.75 -0.29 -4.33
N TRP A 333 6.86 -0.99 -4.15
CA TRP A 333 8.18 -0.47 -4.45
C TRP A 333 8.86 -1.29 -5.54
N PHE A 334 9.42 -0.63 -6.55
CA PHE A 334 10.20 -1.29 -7.59
C PHE A 334 11.21 -0.32 -8.21
N ASN A 335 12.44 -0.78 -8.37
CA ASN A 335 13.51 -0.05 -9.06
C ASN A 335 13.57 1.44 -8.66
N LYS A 336 13.70 1.69 -7.33
CA LYS A 336 13.81 3.02 -6.73
C LYS A 336 12.56 3.92 -6.94
N THR A 337 11.46 3.35 -7.40
CA THR A 337 10.18 4.03 -7.58
C THR A 337 9.15 3.44 -6.63
N LEU A 338 8.48 4.31 -5.91
CA LEU A 338 7.33 3.98 -5.07
C LEU A 338 6.06 4.28 -5.86
N TYR A 339 5.13 3.34 -5.84
CA TYR A 339 3.82 3.42 -6.49
C TYR A 339 2.75 3.44 -5.41
N VAL A 340 1.79 4.35 -5.51
CA VAL A 340 0.71 4.52 -4.53
C VAL A 340 -0.63 4.52 -5.24
N ALA A 341 -1.54 3.64 -4.83
CA ALA A 341 -2.93 3.66 -5.24
C ALA A 341 -3.68 4.72 -4.40
N ASP A 342 -3.87 5.89 -4.98
CA ASP A 342 -4.55 7.04 -4.37
C ASP A 342 -6.06 6.92 -4.63
N THR A 343 -6.68 6.07 -3.81
CA THR A 343 -7.98 5.42 -4.04
C THR A 343 -9.10 6.40 -4.33
N LYS A 344 -9.32 7.39 -3.46
CA LYS A 344 -10.42 8.35 -3.63
C LYS A 344 -10.15 9.42 -4.69
N ASN A 345 -8.88 9.57 -5.09
CA ASN A 345 -8.50 10.40 -6.23
C ASN A 345 -8.50 9.63 -7.57
N ASN A 346 -8.81 8.33 -7.56
CA ASN A 346 -8.93 7.48 -8.75
C ASN A 346 -7.66 7.45 -9.62
N ARG A 347 -6.47 7.44 -8.99
CA ARG A 347 -5.19 7.50 -9.68
C ARG A 347 -4.11 6.63 -9.02
N ILE A 348 -3.05 6.39 -9.78
CA ILE A 348 -1.78 5.85 -9.27
C ILE A 348 -0.74 6.97 -9.31
N CYS A 349 -0.22 7.33 -8.14
CA CYS A 349 0.89 8.27 -7.98
C CYS A 349 2.20 7.49 -7.98
N ARG A 350 3.28 8.13 -8.50
CA ARG A 350 4.61 7.52 -8.53
C ARG A 350 5.64 8.50 -7.97
N PHE A 351 6.59 7.99 -7.20
CA PHE A 351 7.62 8.80 -6.56
C PHE A 351 8.97 8.15 -6.75
N ARG A 352 9.99 8.96 -7.08
CA ARG A 352 11.37 8.51 -7.19
C ARG A 352 12.23 9.17 -6.12
N LEU A 353 13.25 8.47 -5.64
CA LEU A 353 14.22 9.03 -4.72
C LEU A 353 15.00 10.18 -5.38
N SER A 354 15.21 11.28 -4.65
CA SER A 354 15.89 12.48 -5.13
C SER A 354 17.36 12.23 -5.51
N THR A 355 17.98 11.20 -4.93
CA THR A 355 19.38 10.81 -5.22
C THR A 355 19.54 10.08 -6.55
N ASP A 356 18.45 9.79 -7.25
CA ASP A 356 18.43 8.98 -8.47
C ASP A 356 18.01 9.78 -9.72
N GLN A 357 18.11 11.11 -9.65
CA GLN A 357 17.86 12.01 -10.79
C GLN A 357 19.07 12.11 -11.72
#